data_bed4430be6a98ec8312b2b5e20f1af95
#
_entry.id   bed4430be6a98ec8312b2b5e20f1af95
#
_cell.length_a   1.000
_cell.length_b   1.000
_cell.length_c   1.000
_cell.angle_alpha   90.00
_cell.angle_beta   90.00
_cell.angle_gamma   90.00
#
_symmetry.space_group_name_H-M   'P 1'
#
loop_
_entity.id
_entity.type
_entity.pdbx_description
1 polymer ?
#
loop_
_entity_poly.entity_id
_entity_poly.type
_entity_poly.pdbx_seq_one_letter_code
_entity_poly.pdbx_strand_id
1 'polypeptide(L)'
;MLLRRLGRTGLMVSEIGFGAWGIGKGLWIGAEDAQSLVALRRAIEQGVNFIDTALAYGPGHSERLVGQVVREMKVPLYVATKVPPKNLTWPAARGVPAREVFPAAHIKRSAEESLKNLGLDRIDLLQLHVWRDEYLDDTHAGWQEALGELRKSGKVRFVGISVNDHDPPSALRAVASGLFDTAQIIYNIFDQTPEEMFFPAGQKHDLGVIARVPFDEGGLTGTITPDSKFPPGDFRSQYFKGDRKRKVWERAEALKKLLDGEAGTLPELALRFILSHEAVSTVIPGMRRPSSVEANVAVSDGRRLSPAMREKLKAHAWRRNFYD
;
A
#
# COMPACT_ATOMS: atom_id res chain seq x y z
N MET A 1 -15.07 -2.45 -12.98
CA MET A 1 -13.73 -1.98 -12.52
C MET A 1 -13.27 -0.83 -13.40
N LEU A 2 -13.03 0.32 -12.79
CA LEU A 2 -12.48 1.49 -13.48
C LEU A 2 -10.95 1.47 -13.42
N LEU A 3 -10.33 2.04 -14.46
CA LEU A 3 -8.88 2.15 -14.57
C LEU A 3 -8.46 3.61 -14.39
N ARG A 4 -7.30 3.81 -13.73
CA ARG A 4 -6.65 5.12 -13.61
C ARG A 4 -5.20 5.02 -14.07
N ARG A 5 -4.67 6.12 -14.59
CA ARG A 5 -3.26 6.18 -14.96
C ARG A 5 -2.38 6.23 -13.71
N LEU A 6 -1.38 5.37 -13.65
CA LEU A 6 -0.39 5.34 -12.56
C LEU A 6 0.73 6.38 -12.84
N GLY A 7 0.39 7.66 -12.76
CA GLY A 7 1.29 8.75 -12.99
C GLY A 7 2.10 8.60 -14.29
N ARG A 8 3.36 9.05 -14.26
CA ARG A 8 4.29 9.03 -15.42
C ARG A 8 4.63 7.64 -15.94
N THR A 9 4.27 6.55 -15.23
CA THR A 9 4.45 5.18 -15.76
C THR A 9 3.62 4.93 -17.02
N GLY A 10 2.52 5.66 -17.19
CA GLY A 10 1.55 5.45 -18.27
C GLY A 10 0.73 4.17 -18.12
N LEU A 11 0.95 3.35 -17.08
CA LEU A 11 0.16 2.15 -16.84
C LEU A 11 -1.29 2.50 -16.48
N MET A 12 -2.23 1.82 -17.09
CA MET A 12 -3.64 1.89 -16.72
C MET A 12 -3.94 0.79 -15.70
N VAL A 13 -3.99 1.17 -14.41
CA VAL A 13 -4.20 0.25 -13.30
C VAL A 13 -5.63 0.34 -12.78
N SER A 14 -6.16 -0.78 -12.26
CA SER A 14 -7.45 -0.78 -11.58
C SER A 14 -7.40 0.14 -10.36
N GLU A 15 -8.42 0.98 -10.19
CA GLU A 15 -8.45 1.94 -9.06
C GLU A 15 -8.56 1.25 -7.70
N ILE A 16 -9.01 -0.02 -7.69
CA ILE A 16 -8.86 -0.97 -6.58
C ILE A 16 -7.82 -2.00 -6.99
N GLY A 17 -6.67 -2.00 -6.35
CA GLY A 17 -5.63 -3.01 -6.47
C GLY A 17 -5.76 -4.07 -5.38
N PHE A 18 -4.96 -5.14 -5.45
CA PHE A 18 -4.92 -6.20 -4.45
C PHE A 18 -3.73 -6.01 -3.50
N GLY A 19 -4.00 -5.70 -2.22
CA GLY A 19 -2.98 -5.65 -1.17
C GLY A 19 -2.70 -7.06 -0.62
N ALA A 20 -1.51 -7.61 -0.89
CA ALA A 20 -1.16 -8.98 -0.58
C ALA A 20 -0.45 -9.19 0.77
N TRP A 21 -0.38 -8.17 1.64
CA TRP A 21 0.25 -8.33 2.95
C TRP A 21 -0.47 -9.39 3.81
N GLY A 22 -1.80 -9.34 3.84
CA GLY A 22 -2.61 -10.24 4.65
C GLY A 22 -2.55 -11.72 4.27
N ILE A 23 -1.99 -12.07 3.09
CA ILE A 23 -1.82 -13.45 2.64
C ILE A 23 -0.39 -13.98 2.89
N GLY A 24 0.53 -13.13 3.35
CA GLY A 24 1.95 -13.48 3.53
C GLY A 24 2.26 -14.39 4.73
N LYS A 25 1.31 -14.63 5.64
CA LYS A 25 1.50 -15.43 6.88
C LYS A 25 2.61 -14.93 7.82
N GLY A 26 3.03 -13.69 7.69
CA GLY A 26 4.01 -13.08 8.58
C GLY A 26 3.37 -12.47 9.81
N LEU A 27 3.36 -11.14 9.86
CA LEU A 27 2.78 -10.37 10.98
C LEU A 27 1.25 -10.31 10.96
N TRP A 28 0.58 -10.75 9.89
CA TRP A 28 -0.87 -10.82 9.78
C TRP A 28 -1.33 -12.28 9.86
N ILE A 29 -1.84 -12.68 11.02
CA ILE A 29 -2.12 -14.09 11.33
C ILE A 29 -3.51 -14.52 10.83
N GLY A 30 -3.66 -15.83 10.54
CA GLY A 30 -4.93 -16.48 10.19
C GLY A 30 -5.29 -16.44 8.70
N ALA A 31 -4.30 -16.31 7.81
CA ALA A 31 -4.48 -16.53 6.38
C ALA A 31 -4.29 -18.01 6.02
N GLU A 32 -5.23 -18.56 5.24
CA GLU A 32 -5.14 -19.88 4.64
C GLU A 32 -4.82 -19.74 3.15
N ASP A 33 -3.79 -20.45 2.65
CA ASP A 33 -3.31 -20.31 1.28
C ASP A 33 -4.40 -20.65 0.26
N ALA A 34 -5.13 -21.72 0.47
CA ALA A 34 -6.23 -22.12 -0.42
C ALA A 34 -7.26 -21.00 -0.57
N GLN A 35 -7.67 -20.37 0.54
CA GLN A 35 -8.63 -19.26 0.52
C GLN A 35 -8.03 -18.00 -0.12
N SER A 36 -6.75 -17.73 0.16
CA SER A 36 -6.01 -16.59 -0.38
C SER A 36 -5.86 -16.67 -1.90
N LEU A 37 -5.56 -17.87 -2.43
CA LEU A 37 -5.48 -18.13 -3.87
C LEU A 37 -6.83 -17.97 -4.57
N VAL A 38 -7.92 -18.45 -3.95
CA VAL A 38 -9.28 -18.24 -4.48
C VAL A 38 -9.61 -16.75 -4.50
N ALA A 39 -9.32 -16.01 -3.43
CA ALA A 39 -9.55 -14.56 -3.37
C ALA A 39 -8.76 -13.80 -4.43
N LEU A 40 -7.49 -14.14 -4.64
CA LEU A 40 -6.64 -13.47 -5.63
C LEU A 40 -7.14 -13.73 -7.07
N ARG A 41 -7.49 -14.98 -7.42
CA ARG A 41 -8.11 -15.28 -8.72
C ARG A 41 -9.41 -14.51 -8.90
N ARG A 42 -10.27 -14.51 -7.88
CA ARG A 42 -11.55 -13.80 -7.91
C ARG A 42 -11.39 -12.31 -8.14
N ALA A 43 -10.37 -11.67 -7.52
CA ALA A 43 -10.06 -10.26 -7.74
C ALA A 43 -9.70 -9.99 -9.20
N ILE A 44 -8.84 -10.82 -9.80
CA ILE A 44 -8.43 -10.70 -11.21
C ILE A 44 -9.62 -10.90 -12.14
N GLU A 45 -10.45 -11.91 -11.90
CA GLU A 45 -11.70 -12.17 -12.67
C GLU A 45 -12.65 -10.95 -12.65
N GLN A 46 -12.66 -10.18 -11.57
CA GLN A 46 -13.44 -8.96 -11.43
C GLN A 46 -12.74 -7.71 -11.97
N GLY A 47 -11.60 -7.86 -12.65
CA GLY A 47 -10.89 -6.80 -13.35
C GLY A 47 -9.83 -6.07 -12.53
N VAL A 48 -9.43 -6.58 -11.35
CA VAL A 48 -8.23 -6.11 -10.67
C VAL A 48 -7.01 -6.50 -11.50
N ASN A 49 -6.21 -5.51 -11.91
CA ASN A 49 -5.00 -5.73 -12.69
C ASN A 49 -3.72 -5.24 -12.03
N PHE A 50 -3.80 -4.69 -10.80
CA PHE A 50 -2.66 -4.23 -10.02
C PHE A 50 -2.58 -5.00 -8.69
N ILE A 51 -1.45 -5.69 -8.47
CA ILE A 51 -1.22 -6.52 -7.29
C ILE A 51 0.02 -6.00 -6.57
N ASP A 52 -0.13 -5.61 -5.30
CA ASP A 52 0.96 -5.14 -4.46
C ASP A 52 1.36 -6.21 -3.43
N THR A 53 2.60 -6.67 -3.52
CA THR A 53 3.23 -7.60 -2.58
C THR A 53 4.55 -7.04 -2.04
N ALA A 54 5.33 -7.82 -1.30
CA ALA A 54 6.68 -7.49 -0.85
C ALA A 54 7.47 -8.74 -0.48
N LEU A 55 8.79 -8.70 -0.67
CA LEU A 55 9.71 -9.75 -0.21
C LEU A 55 9.60 -10.01 1.29
N ALA A 56 9.35 -8.95 2.10
CA ALA A 56 9.17 -9.06 3.55
C ALA A 56 7.84 -9.72 3.98
N TYR A 57 6.87 -9.93 3.08
CA TYR A 57 5.58 -10.50 3.44
C TYR A 57 5.66 -12.01 3.58
N GLY A 58 5.97 -12.49 4.80
CA GLY A 58 6.20 -13.89 5.14
C GLY A 58 7.41 -14.48 4.42
N PRO A 59 8.60 -13.87 4.53
CA PRO A 59 9.78 -14.00 3.67
C PRO A 59 9.52 -14.60 2.28
N GLY A 60 8.94 -13.78 1.39
CA GLY A 60 8.60 -14.16 0.02
C GLY A 60 7.37 -15.07 -0.13
N HIS A 61 6.68 -15.45 0.95
CA HIS A 61 5.49 -16.31 0.85
C HIS A 61 4.38 -15.67 0.01
N SER A 62 4.07 -14.39 0.28
CA SER A 62 3.11 -13.62 -0.51
C SER A 62 3.50 -13.55 -1.99
N GLU A 63 4.79 -13.33 -2.30
CA GLU A 63 5.28 -13.29 -3.68
C GLU A 63 5.06 -14.62 -4.39
N ARG A 64 5.29 -15.76 -3.71
CA ARG A 64 5.06 -17.10 -4.31
C ARG A 64 3.59 -17.35 -4.65
N LEU A 65 2.66 -16.96 -3.76
CA LEU A 65 1.22 -17.07 -4.02
C LEU A 65 0.79 -16.15 -5.18
N VAL A 66 1.26 -14.90 -5.17
CA VAL A 66 0.99 -13.95 -6.26
C VAL A 66 1.54 -14.48 -7.58
N GLY A 67 2.80 -14.90 -7.61
CA GLY A 67 3.44 -15.44 -8.81
C GLY A 67 2.74 -16.67 -9.37
N GLN A 68 2.27 -17.57 -8.51
CA GLN A 68 1.46 -18.72 -8.93
C GLN A 68 0.24 -18.25 -9.73
N VAL A 69 -0.59 -17.36 -9.16
CA VAL A 69 -1.84 -16.93 -9.80
C VAL A 69 -1.59 -16.08 -11.04
N VAL A 70 -0.59 -15.19 -11.02
CA VAL A 70 -0.23 -14.36 -12.20
C VAL A 70 0.13 -15.23 -13.41
N ARG A 71 0.90 -16.31 -13.20
CA ARG A 71 1.25 -17.25 -14.30
C ARG A 71 0.07 -18.10 -14.77
N GLU A 72 -0.87 -18.41 -13.87
CA GLU A 72 -2.08 -19.19 -14.20
C GLU A 72 -3.08 -18.38 -15.03
N MET A 73 -3.33 -17.12 -14.67
CA MET A 73 -4.43 -16.32 -15.21
C MET A 73 -4.23 -15.84 -16.65
N LYS A 74 -2.99 -15.74 -17.14
CA LYS A 74 -2.64 -15.36 -18.53
C LYS A 74 -3.37 -14.09 -19.04
N VAL A 75 -3.62 -13.12 -18.16
CA VAL A 75 -4.20 -11.81 -18.49
C VAL A 75 -3.18 -10.72 -18.17
N PRO A 76 -3.29 -9.53 -18.78
CA PRO A 76 -2.41 -8.42 -18.46
C PRO A 76 -2.54 -8.00 -16.99
N LEU A 77 -1.48 -8.18 -16.21
CA LEU A 77 -1.39 -7.84 -14.80
C LEU A 77 -0.13 -7.03 -14.54
N TYR A 78 -0.17 -6.15 -13.55
CA TYR A 78 0.96 -5.40 -13.05
C TYR A 78 1.27 -5.82 -11.63
N VAL A 79 2.50 -6.28 -11.40
CA VAL A 79 2.96 -6.73 -10.10
C VAL A 79 3.95 -5.72 -9.53
N ALA A 80 3.58 -5.19 -8.35
CA ALA A 80 4.46 -4.36 -7.54
C ALA A 80 5.02 -5.19 -6.38
N THR A 81 6.33 -5.12 -6.15
CA THR A 81 6.98 -5.68 -4.96
C THR A 81 7.97 -4.70 -4.36
N LYS A 82 8.62 -5.09 -3.24
CA LYS A 82 9.42 -4.15 -2.45
C LYS A 82 10.71 -4.75 -1.95
N VAL A 83 11.78 -3.98 -2.03
CA VAL A 83 13.06 -4.24 -1.35
C VAL A 83 12.91 -3.86 0.11
N PRO A 84 13.03 -4.79 1.08
CA PRO A 84 12.99 -4.45 2.50
C PRO A 84 14.24 -3.66 2.91
N PRO A 85 14.17 -2.82 3.96
CA PRO A 85 15.38 -2.23 4.53
C PRO A 85 16.30 -3.32 5.06
N LYS A 86 17.60 -3.25 4.75
CA LYS A 86 18.59 -4.25 5.16
C LYS A 86 18.72 -4.35 6.69
N ASN A 87 18.56 -3.24 7.38
CA ASN A 87 18.60 -3.17 8.85
C ASN A 87 17.31 -3.64 9.53
N LEU A 88 16.27 -4.02 8.75
CA LEU A 88 14.98 -4.49 9.24
C LEU A 88 14.28 -3.51 10.20
N THR A 89 14.50 -2.20 10.03
CA THR A 89 13.90 -1.16 10.88
C THR A 89 12.69 -0.52 10.19
N TRP A 90 11.52 -0.62 10.81
CA TRP A 90 10.27 0.02 10.44
C TRP A 90 9.66 0.74 11.65
N PRO A 91 9.24 2.00 11.51
CA PRO A 91 9.49 2.92 10.38
C PRO A 91 10.96 3.25 10.25
N ALA A 92 11.36 3.89 9.13
CA ALA A 92 12.73 4.29 8.91
C ALA A 92 13.19 5.33 9.96
N ALA A 93 14.30 5.05 10.64
CA ALA A 93 14.87 5.95 11.63
C ALA A 93 15.59 7.16 10.98
N ARG A 94 15.57 8.30 11.66
CA ARG A 94 16.33 9.49 11.26
C ARG A 94 17.84 9.28 11.46
N GLY A 95 18.64 9.91 10.62
CA GLY A 95 20.11 9.89 10.75
C GLY A 95 20.79 8.59 10.36
N VAL A 96 20.03 7.58 9.87
CA VAL A 96 20.59 6.33 9.34
C VAL A 96 20.87 6.53 7.84
N PRO A 97 22.13 6.37 7.37
CA PRO A 97 22.47 6.58 5.98
C PRO A 97 21.93 5.49 5.06
N ALA A 98 21.65 5.86 3.80
CA ALA A 98 21.09 4.91 2.82
C ALA A 98 21.95 3.66 2.60
N ARG A 99 23.28 3.75 2.73
CA ARG A 99 24.20 2.60 2.61
C ARG A 99 24.00 1.51 3.67
N GLU A 100 23.36 1.83 4.79
CA GLU A 100 22.99 0.84 5.81
C GLU A 100 21.61 0.24 5.55
N VAL A 101 20.72 0.99 4.87
CA VAL A 101 19.33 0.63 4.63
C VAL A 101 19.14 -0.02 3.25
N PHE A 102 19.68 0.63 2.20
CA PHE A 102 19.53 0.21 0.80
C PHE A 102 20.86 0.18 0.04
N PRO A 103 21.90 -0.55 0.50
CA PRO A 103 23.12 -0.66 -0.28
C PRO A 103 22.88 -1.41 -1.61
N ALA A 104 23.60 -1.03 -2.66
CA ALA A 104 23.43 -1.55 -4.02
C ALA A 104 23.32 -3.09 -4.10
N ALA A 105 24.22 -3.80 -3.43
CA ALA A 105 24.23 -5.26 -3.43
C ALA A 105 22.98 -5.87 -2.78
N HIS A 106 22.38 -5.21 -1.76
CA HIS A 106 21.15 -5.66 -1.12
C HIS A 106 19.96 -5.48 -2.06
N ILE A 107 19.85 -4.33 -2.73
CA ILE A 107 18.79 -4.06 -3.71
C ILE A 107 18.79 -5.12 -4.81
N LYS A 108 19.97 -5.37 -5.42
CA LYS A 108 20.12 -6.36 -6.50
C LYS A 108 19.71 -7.77 -6.05
N ARG A 109 20.20 -8.23 -4.88
CA ARG A 109 19.83 -9.55 -4.33
C ARG A 109 18.34 -9.65 -4.05
N SER A 110 17.75 -8.63 -3.43
CA SER A 110 16.31 -8.61 -3.13
C SER A 110 15.46 -8.66 -4.41
N ALA A 111 15.85 -7.95 -5.46
CA ALA A 111 15.15 -8.00 -6.75
C ALA A 111 15.24 -9.40 -7.39
N GLU A 112 16.42 -10.04 -7.38
CA GLU A 112 16.59 -11.41 -7.89
C GLU A 112 15.76 -12.42 -7.09
N GLU A 113 15.72 -12.28 -5.77
CA GLU A 113 14.92 -13.15 -4.91
C GLU A 113 13.43 -12.96 -5.17
N SER A 114 12.96 -11.71 -5.33
CA SER A 114 11.59 -11.42 -5.71
C SER A 114 11.21 -11.99 -7.07
N LEU A 115 12.07 -11.87 -8.10
CA LEU A 115 11.86 -12.49 -9.41
C LEU A 115 11.73 -14.01 -9.29
N LYS A 116 12.60 -14.65 -8.50
CA LYS A 116 12.54 -16.10 -8.23
C LYS A 116 11.25 -16.50 -7.54
N ASN A 117 10.84 -15.77 -6.48
CA ASN A 117 9.61 -16.07 -5.74
C ASN A 117 8.37 -15.91 -6.62
N LEU A 118 8.30 -14.83 -7.41
CA LEU A 118 7.22 -14.57 -8.35
C LEU A 118 7.23 -15.54 -9.54
N GLY A 119 8.40 -16.10 -9.89
CA GLY A 119 8.60 -16.88 -11.11
C GLY A 119 8.32 -16.06 -12.37
N LEU A 120 8.77 -14.81 -12.37
CA LEU A 120 8.63 -13.85 -13.47
C LEU A 120 10.01 -13.39 -13.93
N ASP A 121 10.13 -13.06 -15.21
CA ASP A 121 11.37 -12.51 -15.78
C ASP A 121 11.52 -11.00 -15.52
N ARG A 122 10.43 -10.31 -15.17
CA ARG A 122 10.39 -8.87 -14.93
C ARG A 122 9.40 -8.49 -13.82
N ILE A 123 9.81 -7.57 -12.98
CA ILE A 123 8.97 -6.86 -12.02
C ILE A 123 8.45 -5.58 -12.68
N ASP A 124 7.13 -5.34 -12.68
CA ASP A 124 6.58 -4.11 -13.25
C ASP A 124 6.91 -2.89 -12.38
N LEU A 125 6.83 -3.01 -11.06
CA LEU A 125 7.17 -1.94 -10.13
C LEU A 125 7.96 -2.48 -8.94
N LEU A 126 9.21 -2.04 -8.79
CA LEU A 126 10.05 -2.30 -7.61
C LEU A 126 10.12 -1.07 -6.73
N GLN A 127 9.75 -1.21 -5.45
CA GLN A 127 9.72 -0.11 -4.49
C GLN A 127 10.77 -0.30 -3.40
N LEU A 128 11.39 0.79 -2.93
CA LEU A 128 12.15 0.78 -1.67
C LEU A 128 11.14 0.84 -0.51
N HIS A 129 11.16 -0.18 0.35
CA HIS A 129 10.15 -0.39 1.41
C HIS A 129 10.56 0.37 2.66
N VAL A 130 10.05 1.51 2.84
CA VAL A 130 10.28 2.70 3.64
C VAL A 130 11.30 3.66 3.01
N TRP A 131 10.96 4.95 3.05
CA TRP A 131 11.78 6.00 2.46
C TRP A 131 11.87 7.21 3.36
N ARG A 132 13.07 7.79 3.39
CA ARG A 132 13.33 9.14 3.93
C ARG A 132 14.21 9.92 2.97
N ASP A 133 13.92 11.20 2.81
CA ASP A 133 14.64 12.08 1.89
C ASP A 133 16.13 12.26 2.24
N GLU A 134 16.51 11.96 3.50
CA GLU A 134 17.92 11.90 3.93
C GLU A 134 18.73 10.89 3.13
N TYR A 135 18.09 9.87 2.54
CA TYR A 135 18.78 8.87 1.70
C TYR A 135 19.29 9.44 0.37
N LEU A 136 18.72 10.56 -0.10
CA LEU A 136 19.22 11.29 -1.28
C LEU A 136 20.61 11.88 -1.05
N ASP A 137 20.97 12.16 0.20
CA ASP A 137 22.23 12.81 0.56
C ASP A 137 23.40 11.82 0.68
N ASP A 138 23.11 10.50 0.76
CA ASP A 138 24.14 9.46 0.82
C ASP A 138 24.54 8.99 -0.59
N THR A 139 25.45 9.71 -1.21
CA THR A 139 25.95 9.41 -2.56
C THR A 139 26.79 8.12 -2.65
N HIS A 140 27.20 7.53 -1.51
CA HIS A 140 28.00 6.30 -1.47
C HIS A 140 27.17 5.02 -1.32
N ALA A 141 25.86 5.13 -1.18
CA ALA A 141 24.99 3.96 -1.03
C ALA A 141 24.87 3.11 -2.32
N GLY A 142 25.04 3.72 -3.49
CA GLY A 142 24.96 3.07 -4.80
C GLY A 142 23.53 2.58 -5.14
N TRP A 143 22.51 3.03 -4.41
CA TRP A 143 21.13 2.60 -4.62
C TRP A 143 20.56 3.08 -5.96
N GLN A 144 20.95 4.28 -6.40
CA GLN A 144 20.52 4.84 -7.69
C GLN A 144 21.07 4.02 -8.86
N GLU A 145 22.35 3.71 -8.82
CA GLU A 145 23.03 2.86 -9.81
C GLU A 145 22.40 1.48 -9.86
N ALA A 146 22.14 0.87 -8.70
CA ALA A 146 21.53 -0.46 -8.63
C ALA A 146 20.13 -0.49 -9.27
N LEU A 147 19.28 0.50 -8.98
CA LEU A 147 17.97 0.62 -9.61
C LEU A 147 18.08 0.89 -11.12
N GLY A 148 19.05 1.73 -11.53
CA GLY A 148 19.36 2.01 -12.95
C GLY A 148 19.78 0.75 -13.71
N GLU A 149 20.66 -0.07 -13.15
CA GLU A 149 21.10 -1.34 -13.73
C GLU A 149 19.95 -2.35 -13.85
N LEU A 150 19.09 -2.46 -12.83
CA LEU A 150 17.91 -3.33 -12.88
C LEU A 150 16.90 -2.90 -13.96
N ARG A 151 16.73 -1.60 -14.17
CA ARG A 151 15.91 -1.07 -15.29
C ARG A 151 16.59 -1.34 -16.64
N LYS A 152 17.87 -1.05 -16.77
CA LYS A 152 18.63 -1.24 -18.03
C LYS A 152 18.68 -2.70 -18.46
N SER A 153 18.75 -3.63 -17.50
CA SER A 153 18.71 -5.08 -17.78
C SER A 153 17.32 -5.62 -18.10
N GLY A 154 16.26 -4.78 -17.98
CA GLY A 154 14.87 -5.19 -18.22
C GLY A 154 14.22 -5.98 -17.08
N LYS A 155 14.94 -6.23 -15.97
CA LYS A 155 14.42 -6.96 -14.80
C LYS A 155 13.39 -6.18 -14.02
N VAL A 156 13.45 -4.83 -14.06
CA VAL A 156 12.51 -3.93 -13.42
C VAL A 156 12.05 -2.90 -14.46
N ARG A 157 10.75 -2.70 -14.55
CA ARG A 157 10.18 -1.73 -15.50
C ARG A 157 10.13 -0.32 -14.91
N PHE A 158 9.56 -0.18 -13.70
CA PHE A 158 9.41 1.08 -13.00
C PHE A 158 9.94 0.96 -11.57
N VAL A 159 10.32 2.10 -10.99
CA VAL A 159 10.82 2.17 -9.61
C VAL A 159 9.98 3.13 -8.78
N GLY A 160 9.81 2.80 -7.51
CA GLY A 160 9.03 3.59 -6.58
C GLY A 160 9.57 3.56 -5.16
N ILE A 161 8.88 4.27 -4.29
CA ILE A 161 9.14 4.30 -2.85
C ILE A 161 7.88 3.98 -2.07
N SER A 162 8.03 3.39 -0.87
CA SER A 162 7.01 3.39 0.16
C SER A 162 7.39 4.46 1.17
N VAL A 163 6.54 5.48 1.27
CA VAL A 163 6.77 6.63 2.15
C VAL A 163 6.71 6.17 3.61
N ASN A 164 7.55 6.75 4.45
CA ASN A 164 7.59 6.43 5.86
C ASN A 164 6.23 6.66 6.53
N ASP A 165 5.88 5.81 7.49
CA ASP A 165 4.55 5.80 8.09
C ASP A 165 4.25 7.15 8.79
N HIS A 166 3.08 7.70 8.50
CA HIS A 166 2.58 8.95 9.09
C HIS A 166 3.52 10.17 8.93
N ASP A 167 4.46 10.12 7.96
CA ASP A 167 5.46 11.18 7.72
C ASP A 167 5.55 11.54 6.22
N PRO A 168 4.46 12.02 5.57
CA PRO A 168 4.49 12.41 4.16
C PRO A 168 5.61 13.39 3.79
N PRO A 169 5.99 14.37 4.66
CA PRO A 169 7.08 15.28 4.37
C PRO A 169 8.43 14.61 4.14
N SER A 170 8.63 13.38 4.67
CA SER A 170 9.89 12.63 4.52
C SER A 170 10.21 12.17 3.10
N ALA A 171 9.32 12.41 2.12
CA ALA A 171 9.50 11.99 0.73
C ALA A 171 9.31 13.11 -0.31
N LEU A 172 9.18 14.38 0.11
CA LEU A 172 8.91 15.49 -0.82
C LEU A 172 10.08 15.76 -1.78
N ARG A 173 11.32 15.62 -1.32
CA ARG A 173 12.51 15.76 -2.17
C ARG A 173 12.60 14.60 -3.18
N ALA A 174 12.27 13.39 -2.77
CA ALA A 174 12.21 12.23 -3.66
C ALA A 174 11.16 12.42 -4.75
N VAL A 175 9.97 12.93 -4.41
CA VAL A 175 8.93 13.26 -5.38
C VAL A 175 9.42 14.29 -6.41
N ALA A 176 10.08 15.36 -5.95
CA ALA A 176 10.59 16.43 -6.80
C ALA A 176 11.81 16.01 -7.65
N SER A 177 12.56 15.01 -7.22
CA SER A 177 13.81 14.57 -7.89
C SER A 177 13.59 13.95 -9.27
N GLY A 178 12.39 13.42 -9.56
CA GLY A 178 12.13 12.66 -10.77
C GLY A 178 12.75 11.25 -10.83
N LEU A 179 13.42 10.81 -9.75
CA LEU A 179 14.08 9.51 -9.69
C LEU A 179 13.09 8.34 -9.57
N PHE A 180 11.90 8.59 -9.03
CA PHE A 180 10.88 7.59 -8.79
C PHE A 180 9.63 7.82 -9.63
N ASP A 181 9.07 6.76 -10.15
CA ASP A 181 7.86 6.79 -10.98
C ASP A 181 6.59 6.77 -10.13
N THR A 182 6.66 6.17 -8.92
CA THR A 182 5.52 6.03 -8.01
C THR A 182 5.92 6.22 -6.55
N ALA A 183 4.91 6.55 -5.73
CA ALA A 183 5.04 6.45 -4.28
C ALA A 183 3.80 5.78 -3.66
N GLN A 184 4.06 4.89 -2.70
CA GLN A 184 3.03 4.24 -1.89
C GLN A 184 2.97 4.93 -0.53
N ILE A 185 1.78 5.41 -0.13
CA ILE A 185 1.59 6.25 1.05
C ILE A 185 0.36 5.85 1.83
N ILE A 186 0.41 5.95 3.18
CA ILE A 186 -0.79 5.82 4.01
C ILE A 186 -1.75 6.96 3.70
N TYR A 187 -2.98 6.61 3.34
CA TYR A 187 -4.05 7.58 3.15
C TYR A 187 -5.40 6.93 3.44
N ASN A 188 -6.12 7.46 4.41
CA ASN A 188 -7.45 7.00 4.80
C ASN A 188 -8.19 8.11 5.59
N ILE A 189 -9.44 7.88 6.02
CA ILE A 189 -10.24 8.88 6.74
C ILE A 189 -9.54 9.39 8.01
N PHE A 190 -8.75 8.57 8.69
CA PHE A 190 -8.03 8.99 9.89
C PHE A 190 -6.70 9.68 9.57
N ASP A 191 -6.01 9.28 8.51
CA ASP A 191 -4.75 9.90 8.08
C ASP A 191 -4.94 10.62 6.75
N GLN A 192 -5.25 11.90 6.83
CA GLN A 192 -5.45 12.81 5.69
C GLN A 192 -4.22 13.70 5.42
N THR A 193 -3.13 13.47 6.14
CA THR A 193 -1.92 14.31 6.05
C THR A 193 -1.29 14.39 4.65
N PRO A 194 -1.42 13.38 3.76
CA PRO A 194 -0.93 13.52 2.38
C PRO A 194 -1.55 14.67 1.58
N GLU A 195 -2.78 15.07 1.91
CA GLU A 195 -3.49 16.15 1.18
C GLU A 195 -2.78 17.51 1.34
N GLU A 196 -2.03 17.73 2.43
CA GLU A 196 -1.43 19.02 2.74
C GLU A 196 -0.31 19.41 1.77
N MET A 197 0.64 18.52 1.52
CA MET A 197 1.82 18.80 0.69
C MET A 197 2.14 17.69 -0.30
N PHE A 198 1.91 16.43 0.08
CA PHE A 198 2.38 15.28 -0.72
C PHE A 198 1.59 15.13 -2.02
N PHE A 199 0.26 15.18 -1.98
CA PHE A 199 -0.56 15.07 -3.17
C PHE A 199 -0.37 16.23 -4.14
N PRO A 200 -0.34 17.51 -3.72
CA PRO A 200 0.02 18.60 -4.60
C PRO A 200 1.39 18.44 -5.28
N ALA A 201 2.41 17.98 -4.52
CA ALA A 201 3.72 17.69 -5.07
C ALA A 201 3.66 16.50 -6.07
N GLY A 202 2.95 15.43 -5.72
CA GLY A 202 2.75 14.27 -6.58
C GLY A 202 2.10 14.62 -7.91
N GLN A 203 1.03 15.42 -7.89
CA GLN A 203 0.35 15.89 -9.10
C GLN A 203 1.27 16.76 -9.95
N LYS A 204 1.98 17.72 -9.35
CA LYS A 204 2.93 18.60 -10.04
C LYS A 204 4.00 17.81 -10.79
N HIS A 205 4.45 16.69 -10.25
CA HIS A 205 5.52 15.87 -10.81
C HIS A 205 5.02 14.62 -11.55
N ASP A 206 3.72 14.51 -11.83
CA ASP A 206 3.08 13.36 -12.49
C ASP A 206 3.46 12.00 -11.84
N LEU A 207 3.50 11.96 -10.53
CA LEU A 207 3.84 10.79 -9.74
C LEU A 207 2.65 9.83 -9.66
N GLY A 208 2.87 8.52 -9.85
CA GLY A 208 1.84 7.52 -9.57
C GLY A 208 1.66 7.32 -8.06
N VAL A 209 0.47 7.62 -7.53
CA VAL A 209 0.18 7.49 -6.09
C VAL A 209 -0.61 6.22 -5.81
N ILE A 210 -0.04 5.38 -4.93
CA ILE A 210 -0.64 4.14 -4.44
C ILE A 210 -1.05 4.36 -2.98
N ALA A 211 -2.35 4.42 -2.70
CA ALA A 211 -2.85 4.55 -1.33
C ALA A 211 -2.85 3.19 -0.61
N ARG A 212 -2.14 3.10 0.51
CA ARG A 212 -2.11 1.92 1.36
C ARG A 212 -2.82 2.15 2.70
N VAL A 213 -3.04 1.08 3.45
CA VAL A 213 -3.72 1.09 4.77
C VAL A 213 -5.10 1.77 4.72
N PRO A 214 -5.94 1.46 3.70
CA PRO A 214 -7.22 2.14 3.51
C PRO A 214 -8.17 1.96 4.69
N PHE A 215 -8.03 0.87 5.44
CA PHE A 215 -8.89 0.51 6.56
C PHE A 215 -8.24 0.72 7.93
N ASP A 216 -7.13 1.46 8.01
CA ASP A 216 -6.43 1.72 9.28
C ASP A 216 -6.18 0.43 10.07
N GLU A 217 -5.55 -0.56 9.42
CA GLU A 217 -5.28 -1.91 9.96
C GLU A 217 -6.54 -2.64 10.49
N GLY A 218 -7.70 -2.26 9.99
CA GLY A 218 -9.01 -2.77 10.38
C GLY A 218 -9.85 -1.79 11.21
N GLY A 219 -9.30 -0.67 11.64
CA GLY A 219 -10.00 0.34 12.43
C GLY A 219 -11.22 0.92 11.72
N LEU A 220 -11.13 1.12 10.41
CA LEU A 220 -12.21 1.64 9.56
C LEU A 220 -13.14 0.54 9.01
N THR A 221 -13.01 -0.71 9.47
CA THR A 221 -13.98 -1.76 9.13
C THR A 221 -15.22 -1.75 10.03
N GLY A 222 -15.13 -1.09 11.19
CA GLY A 222 -16.19 -1.09 12.20
C GLY A 222 -16.30 -2.39 12.99
N THR A 223 -15.33 -3.32 12.84
CA THR A 223 -15.31 -4.62 13.54
C THR A 223 -14.44 -4.62 14.80
N ILE A 224 -13.57 -3.61 14.97
CA ILE A 224 -12.74 -3.46 16.17
C ILE A 224 -13.59 -2.90 17.29
N THR A 225 -13.58 -3.59 18.45
CA THR A 225 -14.24 -3.17 19.69
C THR A 225 -13.19 -3.10 20.82
N PRO A 226 -13.51 -2.47 21.96
CA PRO A 226 -12.59 -2.47 23.13
C PRO A 226 -12.16 -3.87 23.54
N ASP A 227 -13.03 -4.88 23.37
CA ASP A 227 -12.79 -6.28 23.78
C ASP A 227 -12.14 -7.14 22.69
N SER A 228 -11.88 -6.57 21.51
CA SER A 228 -11.24 -7.29 20.40
C SER A 228 -9.92 -7.91 20.82
N LYS A 229 -9.75 -9.20 20.50
CA LYS A 229 -8.51 -9.96 20.76
C LYS A 229 -7.87 -10.33 19.42
N PHE A 230 -6.55 -10.32 19.39
CA PHE A 230 -5.76 -10.73 18.25
C PHE A 230 -4.90 -11.93 18.61
N PRO A 231 -4.61 -12.84 17.67
CA PRO A 231 -3.71 -13.96 17.91
C PRO A 231 -2.32 -13.47 18.38
N PRO A 232 -1.61 -14.28 19.19
CA PRO A 232 -0.22 -13.98 19.53
C PRO A 232 0.64 -13.77 18.28
N GLY A 233 1.48 -12.73 18.26
CA GLY A 233 2.32 -12.37 17.11
C GLY A 233 1.62 -11.61 15.98
N ASP A 234 0.31 -11.39 16.07
CA ASP A 234 -0.41 -10.56 15.09
C ASP A 234 -0.04 -9.08 15.29
N PHE A 235 0.31 -8.40 14.20
CA PHE A 235 0.69 -6.98 14.17
C PHE A 235 -0.35 -6.08 14.87
N ARG A 236 -1.62 -6.38 14.72
CA ARG A 236 -2.73 -5.62 15.31
C ARG A 236 -2.68 -5.59 16.84
N SER A 237 -2.06 -6.58 17.50
CA SER A 237 -1.85 -6.56 18.94
C SER A 237 -0.98 -5.38 19.38
N GLN A 238 0.01 -5.00 18.56
CA GLN A 238 0.87 -3.83 18.79
C GLN A 238 0.20 -2.55 18.27
N TYR A 239 -0.41 -2.61 17.10
CA TYR A 239 -1.07 -1.47 16.49
C TYR A 239 -2.20 -0.93 17.36
N PHE A 240 -3.01 -1.80 17.96
CA PHE A 240 -4.12 -1.47 18.85
C PHE A 240 -3.81 -1.64 20.35
N LYS A 241 -2.54 -1.48 20.77
CA LYS A 241 -2.15 -1.55 22.18
C LYS A 241 -2.76 -0.42 23.02
N GLY A 242 -2.80 -0.61 24.34
CA GLY A 242 -3.27 0.40 25.29
C GLY A 242 -4.76 0.72 25.07
N ASP A 243 -5.11 2.00 25.02
CA ASP A 243 -6.48 2.48 24.85
C ASP A 243 -6.90 2.67 23.38
N ARG A 244 -6.03 2.31 22.41
CA ARG A 244 -6.27 2.53 20.98
C ARG A 244 -7.50 1.80 20.46
N LYS A 245 -7.79 0.57 20.94
CA LYS A 245 -9.00 -0.16 20.54
C LYS A 245 -10.26 0.64 20.86
N ARG A 246 -10.35 1.18 22.09
CA ARG A 246 -11.47 2.03 22.50
C ARG A 246 -11.55 3.30 21.66
N LYS A 247 -10.44 4.02 21.47
CA LYS A 247 -10.40 5.24 20.66
C LYS A 247 -10.80 5.03 19.21
N VAL A 248 -10.35 3.92 18.60
CA VAL A 248 -10.72 3.55 17.23
C VAL A 248 -12.19 3.20 17.15
N TRP A 249 -12.69 2.42 18.11
CA TRP A 249 -14.11 2.07 18.18
C TRP A 249 -15.00 3.30 18.29
N GLU A 250 -14.73 4.22 19.23
CA GLU A 250 -15.47 5.48 19.40
C GLU A 250 -15.53 6.29 18.09
N ARG A 251 -14.40 6.37 17.36
CA ARG A 251 -14.31 7.07 16.07
C ARG A 251 -15.07 6.34 14.96
N ALA A 252 -15.01 5.01 14.93
CA ALA A 252 -15.76 4.20 13.98
C ALA A 252 -17.28 4.34 14.22
N GLU A 253 -17.73 4.35 15.49
CA GLU A 253 -19.14 4.59 15.84
C GLU A 253 -19.60 6.01 15.43
N ALA A 254 -18.73 7.01 15.56
CA ALA A 254 -19.03 8.35 15.06
C ALA A 254 -19.17 8.39 13.53
N LEU A 255 -18.29 7.69 12.80
CA LEU A 255 -18.37 7.59 11.33
C LEU A 255 -19.59 6.80 10.86
N LYS A 256 -20.04 5.78 11.58
CA LYS A 256 -21.27 5.04 11.25
C LYS A 256 -22.50 5.94 11.17
N LYS A 257 -22.53 7.05 11.91
CA LYS A 257 -23.62 8.04 11.87
C LYS A 257 -23.64 8.84 10.57
N LEU A 258 -22.58 8.79 9.77
CA LEU A 258 -22.49 9.43 8.46
C LEU A 258 -22.85 8.47 7.32
N LEU A 259 -23.12 7.20 7.61
CA LEU A 259 -23.55 6.24 6.60
C LEU A 259 -24.94 6.61 6.10
N ASP A 260 -25.05 6.83 4.80
CA ASP A 260 -26.27 7.24 4.11
C ASP A 260 -26.26 6.70 2.66
N GLY A 261 -27.01 7.31 1.76
CA GLY A 261 -27.08 6.92 0.35
C GLY A 261 -25.77 6.99 -0.42
N GLU A 262 -24.73 7.63 0.11
CA GLU A 262 -23.40 7.68 -0.51
C GLU A 262 -22.52 6.47 -0.17
N ALA A 263 -22.73 5.87 1.01
CA ALA A 263 -22.05 4.64 1.44
C ALA A 263 -22.89 3.87 2.47
N GLY A 264 -23.08 2.56 2.26
CA GLY A 264 -23.84 1.70 3.15
C GLY A 264 -23.01 1.06 4.28
N THR A 265 -21.70 1.05 4.16
CA THR A 265 -20.77 0.45 5.15
C THR A 265 -19.54 1.31 5.37
N LEU A 266 -18.86 1.14 6.53
CA LEU A 266 -17.60 1.85 6.78
C LEU A 266 -16.48 1.49 5.78
N PRO A 267 -16.26 0.22 5.40
CA PRO A 267 -15.29 -0.10 4.35
C PRO A 267 -15.60 0.59 3.01
N GLU A 268 -16.86 0.64 2.61
CA GLU A 268 -17.28 1.37 1.41
C GLU A 268 -16.98 2.86 1.54
N LEU A 269 -17.36 3.49 2.67
CA LEU A 269 -17.08 4.90 2.93
C LEU A 269 -15.57 5.19 2.88
N ALA A 270 -14.74 4.33 3.49
CA ALA A 270 -13.28 4.46 3.48
C ALA A 270 -12.68 4.36 2.08
N LEU A 271 -13.12 3.42 1.27
CA LEU A 271 -12.63 3.29 -0.11
C LEU A 271 -13.13 4.45 -0.99
N ARG A 272 -14.41 4.84 -0.89
CA ARG A 272 -14.94 6.00 -1.63
C ARG A 272 -14.24 7.30 -1.25
N PHE A 273 -13.90 7.49 0.03
CA PHE A 273 -13.10 8.63 0.48
C PHE A 273 -11.78 8.72 -0.29
N ILE A 274 -11.01 7.63 -0.33
CA ILE A 274 -9.72 7.57 -1.01
C ILE A 274 -9.89 7.78 -2.52
N LEU A 275 -10.84 7.08 -3.15
CA LEU A 275 -11.11 7.17 -4.58
C LEU A 275 -11.68 8.53 -5.02
N SER A 276 -12.22 9.31 -4.09
CA SER A 276 -12.69 10.67 -4.37
C SER A 276 -11.56 11.69 -4.47
N HIS A 277 -10.33 11.31 -4.16
CA HIS A 277 -9.16 12.17 -4.35
C HIS A 277 -8.48 11.87 -5.70
N GLU A 278 -8.33 12.90 -6.53
CA GLU A 278 -7.82 12.77 -7.91
C GLU A 278 -6.34 12.39 -8.00
N ALA A 279 -5.53 12.75 -6.98
CA ALA A 279 -4.12 12.38 -6.93
C ALA A 279 -3.89 10.87 -6.78
N VAL A 280 -4.88 10.11 -6.28
CA VAL A 280 -4.74 8.67 -6.04
C VAL A 280 -4.93 7.89 -7.34
N SER A 281 -3.94 7.13 -7.76
CA SER A 281 -4.02 6.25 -8.93
C SER A 281 -4.68 4.91 -8.60
N THR A 282 -4.35 4.33 -7.47
CA THR A 282 -4.94 3.06 -6.99
C THR A 282 -4.91 2.99 -5.47
N VAL A 283 -5.86 2.28 -4.88
CA VAL A 283 -5.84 1.91 -3.46
C VAL A 283 -5.72 0.39 -3.35
N ILE A 284 -4.93 -0.08 -2.38
CA ILE A 284 -4.58 -1.49 -2.22
C ILE A 284 -5.12 -2.10 -0.91
N PRO A 285 -6.46 -2.30 -0.78
CA PRO A 285 -7.03 -2.97 0.38
C PRO A 285 -6.58 -4.43 0.47
N GLY A 286 -6.47 -4.96 1.70
CA GLY A 286 -6.31 -6.38 1.93
C GLY A 286 -7.58 -7.15 1.58
N MET A 287 -7.48 -8.22 0.77
CA MET A 287 -8.61 -8.99 0.25
C MET A 287 -8.35 -10.49 0.32
N ARG A 288 -8.04 -11.03 1.51
CA ARG A 288 -7.71 -12.46 1.69
C ARG A 288 -8.91 -13.42 1.63
N ARG A 289 -10.13 -12.93 1.43
CA ARG A 289 -11.38 -13.71 1.32
C ARG A 289 -12.18 -13.27 0.11
N PRO A 290 -12.88 -14.16 -0.60
CA PRO A 290 -13.72 -13.79 -1.74
C PRO A 290 -14.77 -12.73 -1.42
N SER A 291 -15.41 -12.80 -0.24
CA SER A 291 -16.39 -11.79 0.19
C SER A 291 -15.77 -10.38 0.35
N SER A 292 -14.51 -10.30 0.80
CA SER A 292 -13.79 -9.02 0.87
C SER A 292 -13.44 -8.50 -0.53
N VAL A 293 -13.13 -9.40 -1.47
CA VAL A 293 -12.91 -9.02 -2.88
C VAL A 293 -14.18 -8.39 -3.44
N GLU A 294 -15.30 -9.09 -3.32
CA GLU A 294 -16.59 -8.64 -3.86
C GLU A 294 -17.00 -7.29 -3.28
N ALA A 295 -16.91 -7.12 -1.96
CA ALA A 295 -17.25 -5.86 -1.31
C ALA A 295 -16.34 -4.70 -1.73
N ASN A 296 -15.01 -4.93 -1.82
CA ASN A 296 -14.08 -3.87 -2.18
C ASN A 296 -14.17 -3.50 -3.66
N VAL A 297 -14.26 -4.49 -4.55
CA VAL A 297 -14.34 -4.27 -6.00
C VAL A 297 -15.63 -3.57 -6.40
N ALA A 298 -16.75 -3.86 -5.71
CA ALA A 298 -18.03 -3.20 -5.95
C ALA A 298 -17.98 -1.66 -5.78
N VAL A 299 -17.01 -1.14 -5.03
CA VAL A 299 -16.82 0.31 -4.84
C VAL A 299 -16.34 1.01 -6.12
N SER A 300 -15.75 0.26 -7.06
CA SER A 300 -15.30 0.78 -8.36
C SER A 300 -16.46 0.89 -9.37
N ASP A 301 -17.50 1.58 -8.98
CA ASP A 301 -18.74 1.79 -9.76
C ASP A 301 -18.86 3.19 -10.39
N GLY A 302 -17.85 4.03 -10.19
CA GLY A 302 -17.81 5.42 -10.68
C GLY A 302 -18.40 6.45 -9.70
N ARG A 303 -19.12 6.04 -8.66
CA ARG A 303 -19.63 6.97 -7.64
C ARG A 303 -18.48 7.48 -6.77
N ARG A 304 -18.54 8.78 -6.45
CA ARG A 304 -17.59 9.46 -5.56
C ARG A 304 -18.39 10.14 -4.44
N LEU A 305 -17.73 10.38 -3.33
CA LEU A 305 -18.35 11.13 -2.23
C LEU A 305 -18.56 12.58 -2.67
N SER A 306 -19.70 13.14 -2.27
CA SER A 306 -20.00 14.55 -2.49
C SER A 306 -19.00 15.47 -1.79
N PRO A 307 -18.83 16.72 -2.24
CA PRO A 307 -18.02 17.71 -1.53
C PRO A 307 -18.46 17.89 -0.06
N ALA A 308 -19.77 17.84 0.18
CA ALA A 308 -20.34 17.96 1.53
C ALA A 308 -19.94 16.80 2.44
N MET A 309 -19.96 15.55 1.93
CA MET A 309 -19.50 14.39 2.69
C MET A 309 -18.00 14.45 2.94
N ARG A 310 -17.22 14.79 1.93
CA ARG A 310 -15.75 14.94 2.09
C ARG A 310 -15.41 15.99 3.15
N GLU A 311 -16.12 17.11 3.19
CA GLU A 311 -15.93 18.15 4.21
C GLU A 311 -16.24 17.63 5.62
N LYS A 312 -17.35 16.89 5.79
CA LYS A 312 -17.67 16.23 7.08
C LYS A 312 -16.53 15.28 7.51
N LEU A 313 -15.95 14.52 6.58
CA LEU A 313 -14.89 13.56 6.88
C LEU A 313 -13.58 14.22 7.29
N LYS A 314 -13.31 15.48 6.94
CA LYS A 314 -12.13 16.22 7.45
C LYS A 314 -12.10 16.32 8.97
N ALA A 315 -13.25 16.47 9.62
CA ALA A 315 -13.37 16.50 11.08
C ALA A 315 -12.97 15.18 11.76
N HIS A 316 -12.90 14.08 11.01
CA HIS A 316 -12.50 12.77 11.51
C HIS A 316 -10.99 12.49 11.35
N ALA A 317 -10.22 13.41 10.76
CA ALA A 317 -8.77 13.31 10.75
C ALA A 317 -8.22 13.14 12.18
N TRP A 318 -7.30 12.21 12.33
CA TRP A 318 -6.74 11.87 13.62
C TRP A 318 -5.23 11.69 13.50
N ARG A 319 -4.50 12.81 13.63
CA ARG A 319 -3.04 12.78 13.63
C ARG A 319 -2.54 11.96 14.81
N ARG A 320 -1.76 10.95 14.54
CA ARG A 320 -1.16 10.05 15.52
C ARG A 320 0.09 9.40 14.97
N ASN A 321 1.00 9.03 15.87
CA ASN A 321 2.09 8.12 15.58
C ASN A 321 1.90 6.86 16.43
N PHE A 322 1.85 5.69 15.81
CA PHE A 322 1.67 4.42 16.50
C PHE A 322 2.97 3.82 17.01
N TYR A 323 4.10 4.40 16.68
CA TYR A 323 5.43 3.94 17.04
C TYR A 323 6.02 4.67 18.24
N ASP A 324 5.35 5.72 18.74
CA ASP A 324 5.72 6.48 19.94
C ASP A 324 5.17 5.81 21.22
#